data_827a8dc78796db476890b371c23213f7
#
_entry.id   827a8dc78796db476890b371c23213f7
#
_cell.length_a   1.000
_cell.length_b   1.000
_cell.length_c   1.000
_cell.angle_alpha   90.00
_cell.angle_beta   90.00
_cell.angle_gamma   90.00
#
_symmetry.space_group_name_H-M   'P 1'
#
loop_
_entity.id
_entity.type
_entity.pdbx_description
1 polymer ?
#
loop_
_entity_poly.entity_id
_entity_poly.type
_entity_poly.pdbx_seq_one_letter_code
_entity_poly.pdbx_strand_id
1 'polypeptide(L)'
;MHVKKSLLGAYDTSFVNKSLQIKMIENGLPTNPDVIASGIKEALSGIPQQSRTEKDVTLILPQEAFLFFRADMPIDVTEAVLDTYLREKARSRLNSDIDNSYHYYIIRESEGKKKVLFFAIKKEVLEAYKKPLELIDLNLKQIVPEPLTYYKLFEKTLRSNKKENIWYVSFDHDSLSGYVFDSYGLLEEKRWTATLSTTKKIETTVQKQVAILEAQNIKINRLILSGSQSDEIRQDTFTKDVGVWTNPIKRIIPHFYADYLRILKGQTDKELPVLTYDMLIGAFIFTSEDKNFCMVKSEGSASNKPNLKSSSSIIPKISISKKTVFLFLASFILTIIVIAAAYFLRSGSSFSVKMPAIPIPGLTNPTSTPIPPSPTLAPPTATPTPSINRSDVRVKILNGIGIVGKAGEVKVYLQSKGYEDFQTDNADNYDYETTIIQSKKGDDMIKNLLELDIQSQVENKVKFELLPDDEAADIVLIVGADFK
;
A
#
# COMPACT_ATOMS: atom_id res chain seq x y z
N MET A 1 0.07 -15.18 -13.10
CA MET A 1 -0.91 -14.92 -12.03
C MET A 1 -2.24 -14.63 -12.66
N HIS A 2 -3.28 -15.31 -12.22
CA HIS A 2 -4.68 -15.06 -12.59
C HIS A 2 -5.40 -14.47 -11.38
N VAL A 3 -6.20 -13.42 -11.59
CA VAL A 3 -6.97 -12.75 -10.53
C VAL A 3 -8.36 -12.46 -11.06
N LYS A 4 -9.38 -13.10 -10.48
CA LYS A 4 -10.78 -12.90 -10.83
C LYS A 4 -11.55 -12.35 -9.63
N LYS A 5 -12.25 -11.25 -9.84
CA LYS A 5 -13.12 -10.68 -8.81
C LYS A 5 -14.44 -11.43 -8.80
N SER A 6 -14.83 -12.01 -7.67
CA SER A 6 -16.12 -12.65 -7.49
C SER A 6 -17.24 -11.62 -7.37
N LEU A 7 -18.49 -12.07 -7.54
CA LEU A 7 -19.70 -11.25 -7.38
C LEU A 7 -19.84 -10.67 -5.96
N LEU A 8 -19.30 -11.34 -4.96
CA LEU A 8 -19.32 -10.93 -3.55
C LEU A 8 -18.13 -10.04 -3.16
N GLY A 9 -17.30 -9.64 -4.13
CA GLY A 9 -16.16 -8.75 -3.88
C GLY A 9 -14.87 -9.45 -3.44
N ALA A 10 -14.89 -10.76 -3.19
CA ALA A 10 -13.69 -11.56 -2.97
C ALA A 10 -12.92 -11.76 -4.28
N TYR A 11 -11.65 -12.08 -4.18
CA TYR A 11 -10.80 -12.39 -5.33
C TYR A 11 -10.48 -13.88 -5.32
N ASP A 12 -10.59 -14.51 -6.49
CA ASP A 12 -10.07 -15.85 -6.76
C ASP A 12 -8.73 -15.68 -7.49
N THR A 13 -7.65 -16.14 -6.86
CA THR A 13 -6.29 -15.92 -7.34
C THR A 13 -5.56 -17.24 -7.51
N SER A 14 -4.91 -17.39 -8.65
CA SER A 14 -4.08 -18.56 -8.97
C SER A 14 -2.70 -18.13 -9.46
N PHE A 15 -1.67 -18.79 -8.97
CA PHE A 15 -0.28 -18.59 -9.37
C PHE A 15 0.21 -19.84 -10.09
N VAL A 16 0.82 -19.64 -11.24
CA VAL A 16 1.48 -20.69 -12.00
C VAL A 16 2.83 -20.17 -12.47
N ASN A 17 3.85 -20.99 -12.36
CA ASN A 17 5.19 -20.74 -12.90
C ASN A 17 5.53 -21.80 -13.92
N LYS A 18 6.12 -21.39 -15.04
CA LYS A 18 6.65 -22.27 -16.08
C LYS A 18 8.05 -21.79 -16.48
N SER A 19 9.03 -22.61 -16.20
CA SER A 19 10.39 -22.37 -16.67
C SER A 19 10.55 -22.92 -18.08
N LEU A 20 11.12 -22.12 -18.97
CA LEU A 20 11.47 -22.50 -20.33
C LEU A 20 12.99 -22.65 -20.41
N GLN A 21 13.47 -23.74 -21.00
CA GLN A 21 14.91 -24.03 -21.08
C GLN A 21 15.65 -23.19 -22.14
N ILE A 22 14.88 -22.51 -23.01
CA ILE A 22 15.40 -21.71 -24.10
C ILE A 22 15.19 -20.24 -23.78
N LYS A 23 16.18 -19.41 -24.10
CA LYS A 23 16.06 -17.96 -23.95
C LYS A 23 15.01 -17.40 -24.91
N MET A 24 13.90 -16.93 -24.37
CA MET A 24 12.73 -16.48 -25.14
C MET A 24 12.74 -14.98 -25.46
N ILE A 25 13.56 -14.21 -24.76
CA ILE A 25 13.67 -12.76 -24.94
C ILE A 25 15.13 -12.40 -25.12
N GLU A 26 15.45 -11.70 -26.20
CA GLU A 26 16.77 -11.15 -26.46
C GLU A 26 16.68 -9.66 -26.79
N ASN A 27 17.47 -8.84 -26.11
CA ASN A 27 17.48 -7.38 -26.28
C ASN A 27 16.07 -6.75 -26.19
N GLY A 28 15.25 -7.27 -25.28
CA GLY A 28 13.88 -6.81 -25.08
C GLY A 28 12.86 -7.29 -26.10
N LEU A 29 13.21 -8.20 -27.02
CA LEU A 29 12.34 -8.74 -28.05
C LEU A 29 12.10 -10.24 -27.89
N PRO A 30 10.87 -10.74 -28.14
CA PRO A 30 10.58 -12.17 -28.23
C PRO A 30 11.33 -12.82 -29.38
N THR A 31 11.99 -13.97 -29.13
CA THR A 31 12.76 -14.68 -30.16
C THR A 31 11.92 -15.63 -31.00
N ASN A 32 10.93 -16.30 -30.37
CA ASN A 32 10.05 -17.26 -31.02
C ASN A 32 8.61 -17.16 -30.49
N PRO A 33 7.69 -16.53 -31.23
CA PRO A 33 6.31 -16.35 -30.81
C PRO A 33 5.55 -17.65 -30.55
N ASP A 34 5.78 -18.69 -31.34
CA ASP A 34 5.06 -19.97 -31.25
C ASP A 34 5.44 -20.72 -29.97
N VAL A 35 6.74 -20.73 -29.65
CA VAL A 35 7.23 -21.39 -28.42
C VAL A 35 6.74 -20.61 -27.18
N ILE A 36 6.74 -19.27 -27.24
CA ILE A 36 6.20 -18.44 -26.15
C ILE A 36 4.70 -18.71 -25.98
N ALA A 37 3.93 -18.74 -27.06
CA ALA A 37 2.51 -19.05 -27.04
C ALA A 37 2.24 -20.44 -26.43
N SER A 38 3.01 -21.44 -26.84
CA SER A 38 2.91 -22.80 -26.29
C SER A 38 3.25 -22.83 -24.80
N GLY A 39 4.31 -22.15 -24.36
CA GLY A 39 4.67 -22.05 -22.95
C GLY A 39 3.60 -21.36 -22.10
N ILE A 40 3.01 -20.27 -22.61
CA ILE A 40 1.90 -19.57 -21.94
C ILE A 40 0.67 -20.50 -21.86
N LYS A 41 0.31 -21.17 -22.95
CA LYS A 41 -0.82 -22.12 -22.99
C LYS A 41 -0.64 -23.25 -21.98
N GLU A 42 0.56 -23.79 -21.89
CA GLU A 42 0.89 -24.83 -20.91
C GLU A 42 0.80 -24.28 -19.47
N ALA A 43 1.35 -23.10 -19.20
CA ALA A 43 1.22 -22.45 -17.90
C ALA A 43 -0.27 -22.22 -17.53
N LEU A 44 -1.09 -21.74 -18.47
CA LEU A 44 -2.50 -21.54 -18.26
C LEU A 44 -3.24 -22.85 -17.99
N SER A 45 -2.74 -24.00 -18.47
CA SER A 45 -3.34 -25.30 -18.17
C SER A 45 -3.28 -25.66 -16.68
N GLY A 46 -2.35 -25.09 -15.92
CA GLY A 46 -2.28 -25.21 -14.46
C GLY A 46 -3.29 -24.35 -13.69
N ILE A 47 -4.03 -23.45 -14.37
CA ILE A 47 -5.08 -22.64 -13.75
C ILE A 47 -6.40 -23.42 -13.80
N PRO A 48 -7.24 -23.37 -12.74
CA PRO A 48 -8.56 -24.04 -12.74
C PRO A 48 -9.42 -23.62 -13.94
N GLN A 49 -10.11 -24.58 -14.57
CA GLN A 49 -10.87 -24.34 -15.82
C GLN A 49 -11.93 -23.25 -15.69
N GLN A 50 -12.55 -23.12 -14.52
CA GLN A 50 -13.56 -22.09 -14.23
C GLN A 50 -12.98 -20.67 -14.25
N SER A 51 -11.67 -20.53 -14.03
CA SER A 51 -10.94 -19.26 -14.01
C SER A 51 -10.39 -18.87 -15.37
N ARG A 52 -10.35 -19.78 -16.36
CA ARG A 52 -9.78 -19.53 -17.70
C ARG A 52 -10.69 -18.73 -18.65
N THR A 53 -11.78 -18.19 -18.16
CA THR A 53 -12.72 -17.39 -18.98
C THR A 53 -12.21 -15.98 -19.28
N GLU A 54 -11.25 -15.48 -18.49
CA GLU A 54 -10.63 -14.17 -18.72
C GLU A 54 -9.62 -14.26 -19.85
N LYS A 55 -9.80 -13.40 -20.86
CA LYS A 55 -8.88 -13.28 -22.00
C LYS A 55 -7.98 -12.07 -21.94
N ASP A 56 -8.29 -11.11 -21.08
CA ASP A 56 -7.54 -9.87 -20.93
C ASP A 56 -6.26 -10.10 -20.14
N VAL A 57 -5.12 -9.75 -20.72
CA VAL A 57 -3.80 -9.97 -20.15
C VAL A 57 -3.07 -8.65 -19.90
N THR A 58 -2.45 -8.53 -18.73
CA THR A 58 -1.43 -7.54 -18.45
C THR A 58 -0.07 -8.21 -18.54
N LEU A 59 0.82 -7.72 -19.41
CA LEU A 59 2.21 -8.17 -19.50
C LEU A 59 3.11 -7.27 -18.65
N ILE A 60 4.03 -7.89 -17.93
CA ILE A 60 5.16 -7.20 -17.33
C ILE A 60 6.35 -7.46 -18.25
N LEU A 61 6.93 -6.39 -18.77
CA LEU A 61 8.04 -6.48 -19.71
C LEU A 61 9.33 -5.97 -19.08
N PRO A 62 10.48 -6.57 -19.42
CA PRO A 62 11.78 -6.12 -18.93
C PRO A 62 12.06 -4.69 -19.43
N GLN A 63 12.92 -3.96 -18.71
CA GLN A 63 13.24 -2.56 -19.04
C GLN A 63 13.80 -2.41 -20.46
N GLU A 64 14.48 -3.40 -20.95
CA GLU A 64 15.09 -3.43 -22.29
C GLU A 64 14.05 -3.35 -23.42
N ALA A 65 12.78 -3.62 -23.16
CA ALA A 65 11.69 -3.46 -24.11
C ALA A 65 11.24 -1.99 -24.25
N PHE A 66 11.70 -1.10 -23.37
CA PHE A 66 11.27 0.28 -23.28
C PHE A 66 12.41 1.25 -23.58
N LEU A 67 12.06 2.34 -24.21
CA LEU A 67 12.86 3.56 -24.22
C LEU A 67 12.56 4.29 -22.91
N PHE A 68 13.59 4.70 -22.21
CA PHE A 68 13.47 5.33 -20.90
C PHE A 68 14.33 6.58 -20.82
N PHE A 69 13.81 7.65 -20.26
CA PHE A 69 14.61 8.74 -19.74
C PHE A 69 13.99 9.35 -18.49
N ARG A 70 14.81 10.04 -17.77
CA ARG A 70 14.45 10.79 -16.59
C ARG A 70 14.93 12.22 -16.72
N ALA A 71 14.10 13.19 -16.33
CA ALA A 71 14.41 14.61 -16.41
C ALA A 71 13.85 15.37 -15.21
N ASP A 72 14.53 16.45 -14.84
CA ASP A 72 13.97 17.44 -13.92
C ASP A 72 12.84 18.18 -14.66
N MET A 73 11.72 18.41 -13.98
CA MET A 73 10.59 19.15 -14.53
C MET A 73 10.77 20.62 -14.16
N PRO A 74 10.91 21.52 -15.16
CA PRO A 74 10.96 22.95 -14.91
C PRO A 74 9.65 23.46 -14.27
N ILE A 75 9.76 24.50 -13.44
CA ILE A 75 8.63 25.04 -12.68
C ILE A 75 7.58 25.69 -13.60
N ASP A 76 8.01 26.20 -14.71
CA ASP A 76 7.22 26.92 -15.73
C ASP A 76 6.46 25.99 -16.69
N VAL A 77 6.76 24.68 -16.68
CA VAL A 77 6.06 23.72 -17.53
C VAL A 77 4.68 23.42 -16.93
N THR A 78 3.64 23.88 -17.60
CA THR A 78 2.24 23.60 -17.28
C THR A 78 1.80 22.27 -17.89
N GLU A 79 0.70 21.70 -17.38
CA GLU A 79 0.12 20.46 -17.93
C GLU A 79 -0.20 20.55 -19.42
N ALA A 80 -0.58 21.74 -19.91
CA ALA A 80 -0.96 21.97 -21.30
C ALA A 80 0.20 21.78 -22.29
N VAL A 81 1.43 22.09 -21.87
CA VAL A 81 2.64 22.00 -22.72
C VAL A 81 3.52 20.79 -22.37
N LEU A 82 3.17 20.06 -21.31
CA LEU A 82 3.99 18.98 -20.77
C LEU A 82 4.22 17.86 -21.80
N ASP A 83 3.19 17.42 -22.51
CA ASP A 83 3.32 16.35 -23.51
C ASP A 83 4.26 16.76 -24.65
N THR A 84 4.12 17.99 -25.15
CA THR A 84 5.01 18.54 -26.18
C THR A 84 6.46 18.63 -25.67
N TYR A 85 6.65 19.17 -24.47
CA TYR A 85 7.95 19.25 -23.82
C TYR A 85 8.60 17.86 -23.69
N LEU A 86 7.84 16.86 -23.24
CA LEU A 86 8.35 15.50 -23.08
C LEU A 86 8.70 14.83 -24.39
N ARG A 87 7.90 15.03 -25.45
CA ARG A 87 8.19 14.52 -26.79
C ARG A 87 9.48 15.13 -27.37
N GLU A 88 9.67 16.42 -27.24
CA GLU A 88 10.90 17.08 -27.67
C GLU A 88 12.12 16.59 -26.89
N LYS A 89 11.96 16.50 -25.56
CA LYS A 89 13.01 15.99 -24.67
C LYS A 89 13.36 14.54 -25.00
N ALA A 90 12.36 13.72 -25.27
CA ALA A 90 12.53 12.33 -25.64
C ALA A 90 13.25 12.19 -26.99
N ARG A 91 12.85 12.94 -28.02
CA ARG A 91 13.56 12.96 -29.32
C ARG A 91 15.04 13.30 -29.15
N SER A 92 15.35 14.33 -28.33
CA SER A 92 16.73 14.76 -28.11
C SER A 92 17.57 13.77 -27.29
N ARG A 93 16.96 13.06 -26.35
CA ARG A 93 17.67 12.14 -25.40
C ARG A 93 17.79 10.73 -25.92
N LEU A 94 16.75 10.22 -26.57
CA LEU A 94 16.66 8.82 -26.95
C LEU A 94 17.13 8.58 -28.38
N ASN A 95 17.37 9.64 -29.15
CA ASN A 95 17.73 9.59 -30.57
C ASN A 95 16.86 8.57 -31.35
N SER A 96 15.57 8.54 -31.05
CA SER A 96 14.61 7.57 -31.55
C SER A 96 13.31 8.26 -31.96
N ASP A 97 12.64 7.71 -32.96
CA ASP A 97 11.33 8.17 -33.40
C ASP A 97 10.27 7.75 -32.35
N ILE A 98 9.80 8.74 -31.60
CA ILE A 98 8.79 8.54 -30.55
C ILE A 98 7.38 8.59 -31.13
N ASP A 99 7.19 9.17 -32.30
CA ASP A 99 5.87 9.28 -32.93
C ASP A 99 5.35 7.88 -33.33
N ASN A 100 6.27 6.92 -33.52
CA ASN A 100 5.93 5.51 -33.73
C ASN A 100 6.01 4.66 -32.42
N SER A 101 5.68 5.26 -31.29
CA SER A 101 5.75 4.60 -29.99
C SER A 101 4.51 4.93 -29.13
N TYR A 102 4.15 4.02 -28.23
CA TYR A 102 3.24 4.31 -27.15
C TYR A 102 4.06 4.76 -25.96
N HIS A 103 3.64 5.79 -25.26
CA HIS A 103 4.39 6.31 -24.13
C HIS A 103 3.50 6.63 -22.93
N TYR A 104 4.13 6.61 -21.76
CA TYR A 104 3.56 7.05 -20.50
C TYR A 104 4.62 7.76 -19.69
N TYR A 105 4.23 8.73 -18.90
CA TYR A 105 5.12 9.41 -17.98
C TYR A 105 4.56 9.46 -16.56
N ILE A 106 5.46 9.44 -15.60
CA ILE A 106 5.14 9.52 -14.17
C ILE A 106 5.87 10.75 -13.62
N ILE A 107 5.13 11.65 -12.99
CA ILE A 107 5.70 12.78 -12.28
C ILE A 107 5.80 12.39 -10.82
N ARG A 108 6.99 12.51 -10.26
CA ARG A 108 7.27 12.28 -8.85
C ARG A 108 7.81 13.55 -8.24
N GLU A 109 7.34 13.88 -7.04
CA GLU A 109 7.80 15.01 -6.26
C GLU A 109 8.46 14.51 -4.97
N SER A 110 9.63 15.05 -4.68
CA SER A 110 10.37 14.79 -3.45
C SER A 110 11.21 16.02 -3.13
N GLU A 111 11.24 16.46 -1.88
CA GLU A 111 12.01 17.64 -1.41
C GLU A 111 11.77 18.92 -2.26
N GLY A 112 10.53 19.16 -2.66
CA GLY A 112 10.18 20.33 -3.49
C GLY A 112 10.68 20.28 -4.94
N LYS A 113 11.29 19.18 -5.38
CA LYS A 113 11.73 18.97 -6.76
C LYS A 113 10.83 17.97 -7.45
N LYS A 114 10.48 18.27 -8.69
CA LYS A 114 9.69 17.37 -9.54
C LYS A 114 10.58 16.72 -10.58
N LYS A 115 10.43 15.42 -10.74
CA LYS A 115 11.08 14.68 -11.81
C LYS A 115 10.05 13.92 -12.61
N VAL A 116 10.31 13.83 -13.90
CA VAL A 116 9.53 13.02 -14.85
C VAL A 116 10.32 11.75 -15.15
N LEU A 117 9.65 10.62 -15.05
CA LEU A 117 10.09 9.35 -15.60
C LEU A 117 9.26 9.07 -16.83
N PHE A 118 9.90 8.97 -17.98
CA PHE A 118 9.25 8.74 -19.26
C PHE A 118 9.57 7.34 -19.75
N PHE A 119 8.54 6.59 -20.09
CA PHE A 119 8.64 5.26 -20.66
C PHE A 119 7.95 5.26 -22.03
N ALA A 120 8.59 4.71 -23.02
CA ALA A 120 7.97 4.49 -24.33
C ALA A 120 8.29 3.10 -24.85
N ILE A 121 7.36 2.51 -25.58
CA ILE A 121 7.55 1.25 -26.29
C ILE A 121 7.26 1.46 -27.77
N LYS A 122 8.16 1.04 -28.63
CA LYS A 122 7.94 1.11 -30.07
C LYS A 122 6.79 0.20 -30.47
N LYS A 123 5.97 0.65 -31.44
CA LYS A 123 4.82 -0.17 -31.92
C LYS A 123 5.26 -1.55 -32.40
N GLU A 124 6.39 -1.64 -33.10
CA GLU A 124 6.95 -2.91 -33.56
C GLU A 124 7.31 -3.88 -32.42
N VAL A 125 7.85 -3.35 -31.33
CA VAL A 125 8.18 -4.15 -30.13
C VAL A 125 6.89 -4.64 -29.48
N LEU A 126 5.89 -3.77 -29.35
CA LEU A 126 4.60 -4.14 -28.79
C LEU A 126 3.91 -5.23 -29.61
N GLU A 127 3.89 -5.10 -30.94
CA GLU A 127 3.30 -6.10 -31.82
C GLU A 127 4.02 -7.45 -31.73
N ALA A 128 5.36 -7.46 -31.55
CA ALA A 128 6.10 -8.69 -31.32
C ALA A 128 5.64 -9.42 -30.03
N TYR A 129 5.26 -8.68 -28.98
CA TYR A 129 4.72 -9.26 -27.74
C TYR A 129 3.24 -9.64 -27.83
N LYS A 130 2.46 -8.98 -28.68
CA LYS A 130 1.06 -9.33 -28.93
C LYS A 130 0.91 -10.65 -29.67
N LYS A 131 1.75 -10.89 -30.66
CA LYS A 131 1.67 -12.06 -31.53
C LYS A 131 1.55 -13.40 -30.79
N PRO A 132 2.37 -13.72 -29.78
CA PRO A 132 2.20 -14.96 -29.00
C PRO A 132 0.86 -15.06 -28.28
N LEU A 133 0.29 -13.94 -27.83
CA LEU A 133 -1.01 -13.91 -27.13
C LEU A 133 -2.16 -14.17 -28.10
N GLU A 134 -2.12 -13.54 -29.28
CA GLU A 134 -3.13 -13.73 -30.33
C GLU A 134 -3.22 -15.18 -30.81
N LEU A 135 -2.07 -15.89 -30.88
CA LEU A 135 -2.02 -17.32 -31.24
C LEU A 135 -2.78 -18.22 -30.27
N ILE A 136 -3.06 -17.76 -29.08
CA ILE A 136 -3.78 -18.52 -28.03
C ILE A 136 -5.06 -17.81 -27.57
N ASP A 137 -5.59 -16.89 -28.39
CA ASP A 137 -6.84 -16.16 -28.18
C ASP A 137 -6.87 -15.36 -26.86
N LEU A 138 -5.76 -14.68 -26.55
CA LEU A 138 -5.60 -13.75 -25.44
C LEU A 138 -5.45 -12.32 -25.96
N ASN A 139 -6.04 -11.36 -25.24
CA ASN A 139 -6.04 -9.95 -25.57
C ASN A 139 -5.02 -9.21 -24.67
N LEU A 140 -4.06 -8.54 -25.26
CA LEU A 140 -3.17 -7.64 -24.51
C LEU A 140 -3.94 -6.36 -24.13
N LYS A 141 -4.22 -6.22 -22.84
CA LYS A 141 -4.92 -5.05 -22.30
C LYS A 141 -3.96 -3.98 -21.80
N GLN A 142 -2.85 -4.40 -21.22
CA GLN A 142 -1.91 -3.49 -20.59
C GLN A 142 -0.50 -4.08 -20.59
N ILE A 143 0.50 -3.21 -20.65
CA ILE A 143 1.90 -3.53 -20.38
C ILE A 143 2.43 -2.68 -19.25
N VAL A 144 3.26 -3.27 -18.40
CA VAL A 144 3.88 -2.60 -17.26
C VAL A 144 5.39 -2.82 -17.31
N PRO A 145 6.20 -1.75 -17.28
CA PRO A 145 7.64 -1.90 -17.11
C PRO A 145 7.99 -2.59 -15.79
N GLU A 146 8.82 -3.62 -15.85
CA GLU A 146 9.27 -4.40 -14.68
C GLU A 146 9.77 -3.50 -13.53
N PRO A 147 10.57 -2.45 -13.74
CA PRO A 147 11.04 -1.59 -12.64
C PRO A 147 9.92 -0.91 -11.87
N LEU A 148 8.79 -0.57 -12.51
CA LEU A 148 7.66 0.04 -11.82
C LEU A 148 7.00 -0.92 -10.83
N THR A 149 7.00 -2.21 -11.14
CA THR A 149 6.45 -3.24 -10.26
C THR A 149 7.30 -3.40 -9.01
N TYR A 150 8.63 -3.42 -9.16
CA TYR A 150 9.54 -3.51 -8.02
C TYR A 150 9.54 -2.25 -7.17
N TYR A 151 9.57 -1.08 -7.80
CA TYR A 151 9.48 0.18 -7.06
C TYR A 151 8.24 0.23 -6.18
N LYS A 152 7.11 -0.25 -6.70
CA LYS A 152 5.84 -0.29 -5.99
C LYS A 152 5.89 -1.08 -4.69
N LEU A 153 6.67 -2.14 -4.63
CA LEU A 153 6.78 -3.00 -3.46
C LEU A 153 7.43 -2.33 -2.24
N PHE A 154 8.21 -1.28 -2.46
CA PHE A 154 8.92 -0.61 -1.37
C PHE A 154 8.74 0.90 -1.33
N GLU A 155 7.99 1.52 -2.26
CA GLU A 155 7.82 2.98 -2.30
C GLU A 155 7.29 3.55 -0.97
N LYS A 156 6.44 2.79 -0.26
CA LYS A 156 5.91 3.18 1.06
C LYS A 156 6.96 3.18 2.18
N THR A 157 8.12 2.61 1.93
CA THR A 157 9.26 2.63 2.86
C THR A 157 10.17 3.83 2.66
N LEU A 158 9.94 4.64 1.63
CA LEU A 158 10.74 5.81 1.32
C LEU A 158 10.43 6.93 2.30
N ARG A 159 11.47 7.62 2.76
CA ARG A 159 11.34 8.79 3.63
C ARG A 159 11.35 10.05 2.78
N SER A 160 10.39 10.94 3.00
CA SER A 160 10.23 12.18 2.24
C SER A 160 11.40 13.16 2.43
N ASN A 161 12.11 13.08 3.56
CA ASN A 161 13.19 13.97 3.95
C ASN A 161 14.59 13.38 3.80
N LYS A 162 14.73 12.19 3.19
CA LYS A 162 16.01 11.51 3.02
C LYS A 162 16.23 11.04 1.60
N LYS A 163 17.32 11.51 1.00
CA LYS A 163 17.79 10.97 -0.29
C LYS A 163 18.42 9.61 -0.08
N GLU A 164 17.83 8.60 -0.66
CA GLU A 164 18.34 7.24 -0.62
C GLU A 164 18.45 6.69 -2.05
N ASN A 165 19.58 6.08 -2.37
CA ASN A 165 19.71 5.19 -3.50
C ASN A 165 19.48 3.76 -3.01
N ILE A 166 18.52 3.10 -3.59
CA ILE A 166 18.07 1.76 -3.21
C ILE A 166 18.37 0.82 -4.35
N TRP A 167 19.07 -0.25 -4.04
CA TRP A 167 19.30 -1.29 -5.03
C TRP A 167 18.39 -2.49 -4.74
N TYR A 168 17.46 -2.75 -5.63
CA TYR A 168 16.60 -3.93 -5.60
C TYR A 168 17.32 -5.08 -6.31
N VAL A 169 17.51 -6.20 -5.61
CA VAL A 169 18.19 -7.40 -6.14
C VAL A 169 17.27 -8.59 -5.94
N SER A 170 16.92 -9.25 -7.04
CA SER A 170 16.24 -10.54 -7.03
C SER A 170 17.25 -11.67 -7.23
N PHE A 171 17.15 -12.69 -6.38
CA PHE A 171 17.96 -13.90 -6.41
C PHE A 171 17.07 -15.12 -6.64
N ASP A 172 17.11 -15.64 -7.87
CA ASP A 172 16.33 -16.80 -8.29
C ASP A 172 17.25 -17.87 -8.89
N HIS A 173 17.23 -19.06 -8.32
CA HIS A 173 18.11 -20.16 -8.65
C HIS A 173 19.59 -19.75 -8.54
N ASP A 174 20.27 -19.64 -9.66
CA ASP A 174 21.68 -19.21 -9.77
C ASP A 174 21.81 -17.81 -10.40
N SER A 175 20.70 -17.13 -10.63
CA SER A 175 20.64 -15.85 -11.32
C SER A 175 20.33 -14.71 -10.36
N LEU A 176 21.12 -13.66 -10.47
CA LEU A 176 20.89 -12.38 -9.82
C LEU A 176 20.49 -11.35 -10.85
N SER A 177 19.50 -10.54 -10.53
CA SER A 177 19.14 -9.38 -11.34
C SER A 177 18.69 -8.24 -10.44
N GLY A 178 18.82 -7.00 -10.93
CA GLY A 178 18.38 -5.87 -10.11
C GLY A 178 18.40 -4.53 -10.81
N TYR A 179 17.79 -3.56 -10.15
CA TYR A 179 17.66 -2.18 -10.58
C TYR A 179 18.02 -1.22 -9.44
N VAL A 180 18.58 -0.08 -9.81
CA VAL A 180 18.85 1.00 -8.86
C VAL A 180 17.73 2.03 -8.91
N PHE A 181 17.24 2.41 -7.74
CA PHE A 181 16.16 3.38 -7.56
C PHE A 181 16.60 4.50 -6.61
N ASP A 182 15.87 5.60 -6.67
CA ASP A 182 15.88 6.63 -5.64
C ASP A 182 14.43 7.01 -5.24
N SER A 183 14.27 8.10 -4.49
CA SER A 183 12.93 8.57 -4.07
C SER A 183 11.98 8.93 -5.22
N TYR A 184 12.49 9.13 -6.43
CA TYR A 184 11.67 9.42 -7.60
C TYR A 184 11.34 8.18 -8.45
N GLY A 185 12.02 7.08 -8.24
CA GLY A 185 11.83 5.84 -9.00
C GLY A 185 13.13 5.31 -9.61
N LEU A 186 13.04 4.71 -10.79
CA LEU A 186 14.19 4.13 -11.49
C LEU A 186 15.28 5.20 -11.71
N LEU A 187 16.49 4.90 -11.22
CA LEU A 187 17.66 5.78 -11.35
C LEU A 187 18.48 5.42 -12.58
N GLU A 188 18.81 4.14 -12.74
CA GLU A 188 19.61 3.59 -13.82
C GLU A 188 18.74 2.82 -14.81
N GLU A 189 18.90 3.09 -16.09
CA GLU A 189 18.14 2.43 -17.15
C GLU A 189 18.47 0.94 -17.25
N LYS A 190 19.74 0.57 -17.01
CA LYS A 190 20.22 -0.80 -17.21
C LYS A 190 19.85 -1.70 -16.05
N ARG A 191 19.26 -2.84 -16.39
CA ARG A 191 19.17 -3.98 -15.50
C ARG A 191 20.54 -4.58 -15.27
N TRP A 192 20.93 -4.68 -14.00
CA TRP A 192 22.09 -5.50 -13.64
C TRP A 192 21.71 -6.96 -13.62
N THR A 193 22.60 -7.83 -14.17
CA THR A 193 22.43 -9.28 -14.11
C THR A 193 23.76 -9.96 -13.81
N ALA A 194 23.73 -11.03 -13.05
CA ALA A 194 24.88 -11.88 -12.79
C ALA A 194 24.43 -13.34 -12.60
N THR A 195 25.28 -14.28 -12.99
CA THR A 195 25.08 -15.71 -12.74
C THR A 195 26.07 -16.15 -11.66
N LEU A 196 25.57 -16.84 -10.64
CA LEU A 196 26.40 -17.45 -9.61
C LEU A 196 26.90 -18.79 -10.11
N SER A 197 28.19 -18.98 -10.04
CA SER A 197 28.79 -20.32 -10.18
C SER A 197 28.79 -20.98 -8.80
N THR A 198 28.87 -22.32 -8.76
CA THR A 198 28.89 -23.12 -7.52
C THR A 198 29.96 -22.70 -6.51
N THR A 199 30.96 -21.95 -6.95
CA THR A 199 32.08 -21.48 -6.11
C THR A 199 31.96 -20.03 -5.66
N LYS A 200 31.03 -19.24 -6.22
CA LYS A 200 30.88 -17.82 -5.89
C LYS A 200 29.73 -17.59 -4.93
N LYS A 201 30.03 -16.94 -3.80
CA LYS A 201 29.02 -16.53 -2.85
C LYS A 201 28.27 -15.30 -3.37
N ILE A 202 26.99 -15.22 -3.07
CA ILE A 202 26.13 -14.09 -3.44
C ILE A 202 26.67 -12.78 -2.85
N GLU A 203 27.14 -12.78 -1.60
CA GLU A 203 27.66 -11.61 -0.89
C GLU A 203 28.82 -10.98 -1.66
N THR A 204 29.76 -11.81 -2.11
CA THR A 204 30.93 -11.34 -2.88
C THR A 204 30.53 -10.74 -4.22
N THR A 205 29.54 -11.30 -4.89
CA THR A 205 29.05 -10.81 -6.19
C THR A 205 28.34 -9.47 -6.02
N VAL A 206 27.49 -9.37 -5.01
CA VAL A 206 26.75 -8.13 -4.67
C VAL A 206 27.72 -7.05 -4.20
N GLN A 207 28.68 -7.36 -3.33
CA GLN A 207 29.71 -6.42 -2.85
C GLN A 207 30.52 -5.81 -3.99
N LYS A 208 30.93 -6.64 -4.97
CA LYS A 208 31.64 -6.14 -6.16
C LYS A 208 30.80 -5.15 -6.96
N GLN A 209 29.51 -5.42 -7.13
CA GLN A 209 28.64 -4.51 -7.85
C GLN A 209 28.40 -3.21 -7.08
N VAL A 210 28.27 -3.27 -5.76
CA VAL A 210 28.21 -2.05 -4.91
C VAL A 210 29.44 -1.18 -5.14
N ALA A 211 30.64 -1.78 -5.15
CA ALA A 211 31.88 -1.03 -5.41
C ALA A 211 31.92 -0.40 -6.82
N ILE A 212 31.38 -1.10 -7.84
CA ILE A 212 31.26 -0.56 -9.21
C ILE A 212 30.32 0.64 -9.23
N LEU A 213 29.15 0.55 -8.57
CA LEU A 213 28.19 1.64 -8.49
C LEU A 213 28.77 2.85 -7.73
N GLU A 214 29.50 2.62 -6.65
CA GLU A 214 30.20 3.69 -5.91
C GLU A 214 31.28 4.37 -6.76
N ALA A 215 32.02 3.64 -7.58
CA ALA A 215 32.99 4.19 -8.53
C ALA A 215 32.31 5.07 -9.61
N GLN A 216 31.01 4.84 -9.89
CA GLN A 216 30.17 5.64 -10.77
C GLN A 216 29.47 6.81 -10.03
N ASN A 217 29.86 7.11 -8.78
CA ASN A 217 29.23 8.09 -7.91
C ASN A 217 27.79 7.75 -7.50
N ILE A 218 27.39 6.50 -7.56
CA ILE A 218 26.09 6.01 -7.11
C ILE A 218 26.30 5.27 -5.79
N LYS A 219 26.24 6.02 -4.68
CA LYS A 219 26.31 5.41 -3.35
C LYS A 219 25.01 4.72 -3.01
N ILE A 220 25.04 3.40 -2.79
CA ILE A 220 23.88 2.63 -2.35
C ILE A 220 23.72 2.77 -0.84
N ASN A 221 22.57 3.25 -0.41
CA ASN A 221 22.23 3.43 1.00
C ASN A 221 21.50 2.22 1.57
N ARG A 222 20.71 1.54 0.73
CA ARG A 222 19.89 0.41 1.12
C ARG A 222 19.80 -0.61 -0.02
N LEU A 223 19.86 -1.88 0.33
CA LEU A 223 19.65 -2.99 -0.57
C LEU A 223 18.33 -3.68 -0.20
N ILE A 224 17.48 -3.92 -1.18
CA ILE A 224 16.28 -4.74 -1.03
C ILE A 224 16.55 -6.08 -1.68
N LEU A 225 16.48 -7.14 -0.88
CA LEU A 225 16.75 -8.50 -1.33
C LEU A 225 15.42 -9.24 -1.53
N SER A 226 15.27 -9.83 -2.71
CA SER A 226 14.10 -10.59 -3.12
C SER A 226 14.51 -11.83 -3.92
N GLY A 227 13.51 -12.55 -4.45
CA GLY A 227 13.68 -13.78 -5.19
C GLY A 227 13.60 -15.03 -4.31
N SER A 228 13.26 -16.15 -4.91
CA SER A 228 12.96 -17.41 -4.21
C SER A 228 14.09 -17.91 -3.32
N GLN A 229 15.35 -17.70 -3.74
CA GLN A 229 16.54 -18.13 -2.98
C GLN A 229 16.92 -17.17 -1.85
N SER A 230 16.33 -15.97 -1.82
CA SER A 230 16.63 -14.99 -0.76
C SER A 230 16.08 -15.37 0.61
N ASP A 231 15.17 -16.34 0.67
CA ASP A 231 14.58 -16.81 1.93
C ASP A 231 15.59 -17.45 2.89
N GLU A 232 16.61 -18.11 2.33
CA GLU A 232 17.66 -18.78 3.09
C GLU A 232 18.75 -17.81 3.60
N ILE A 233 18.73 -16.55 3.14
CA ILE A 233 19.78 -15.58 3.45
C ILE A 233 19.45 -14.87 4.77
N ARG A 234 20.40 -14.91 5.70
CA ARG A 234 20.32 -14.19 6.96
C ARG A 234 20.67 -12.72 6.77
N GLN A 235 19.72 -11.84 7.03
CA GLN A 235 19.84 -10.39 6.79
C GLN A 235 21.04 -9.76 7.51
N ASP A 236 21.27 -10.10 8.77
CA ASP A 236 22.32 -9.55 9.62
C ASP A 236 23.73 -9.86 9.08
N THR A 237 23.95 -11.13 8.77
CA THR A 237 25.22 -11.61 8.19
C THR A 237 25.43 -10.99 6.80
N PHE A 238 24.40 -11.03 5.95
CA PHE A 238 24.47 -10.49 4.60
C PHE A 238 24.76 -8.97 4.60
N THR A 239 24.09 -8.20 5.47
CA THR A 239 24.36 -6.76 5.65
C THR A 239 25.82 -6.49 6.04
N LYS A 240 26.37 -7.31 6.96
CA LYS A 240 27.75 -7.19 7.39
C LYS A 240 28.74 -7.49 6.26
N ASP A 241 28.49 -8.56 5.51
CA ASP A 241 29.40 -9.05 4.47
C ASP A 241 29.38 -8.13 3.23
N VAL A 242 28.21 -7.62 2.87
CA VAL A 242 28.05 -6.69 1.74
C VAL A 242 28.43 -5.25 2.09
N GLY A 243 28.31 -4.85 3.36
CA GLY A 243 28.58 -3.49 3.83
C GLY A 243 27.43 -2.50 3.54
N VAL A 244 26.27 -2.96 3.11
CA VAL A 244 25.10 -2.13 2.82
C VAL A 244 23.90 -2.68 3.60
N TRP A 245 23.14 -1.77 4.23
CA TRP A 245 21.92 -2.14 4.93
C TRP A 245 20.96 -2.89 4.01
N THR A 246 20.65 -4.12 4.36
CA THR A 246 19.82 -5.02 3.55
C THR A 246 18.46 -5.20 4.18
N ASN A 247 17.41 -5.02 3.38
CA ASN A 247 16.01 -5.17 3.79
C ASN A 247 15.35 -6.27 2.94
N PRO A 248 14.99 -7.42 3.51
CA PRO A 248 14.31 -8.48 2.77
C PRO A 248 12.89 -8.06 2.38
N ILE A 249 12.51 -8.26 1.11
CA ILE A 249 11.17 -7.91 0.61
C ILE A 249 10.08 -8.71 1.34
N LYS A 250 10.37 -9.90 1.83
CA LYS A 250 9.45 -10.74 2.61
C LYS A 250 8.97 -10.09 3.91
N ARG A 251 9.70 -9.09 4.43
CA ARG A 251 9.28 -8.30 5.59
C ARG A 251 8.53 -7.05 5.18
N ILE A 252 8.91 -6.45 4.04
CA ILE A 252 8.30 -5.20 3.54
C ILE A 252 6.86 -5.45 3.09
N ILE A 253 6.65 -6.43 2.20
CA ILE A 253 5.34 -6.64 1.60
C ILE A 253 4.25 -6.95 2.63
N PRO A 254 4.40 -7.89 3.57
CA PRO A 254 3.38 -8.15 4.59
C PRO A 254 3.09 -6.94 5.47
N HIS A 255 4.12 -6.14 5.76
CA HIS A 255 3.98 -4.98 6.63
C HIS A 255 3.23 -3.81 5.96
N PHE A 256 3.60 -3.47 4.72
CA PHE A 256 3.04 -2.29 4.03
C PHE A 256 1.86 -2.58 3.11
N TYR A 257 1.64 -3.85 2.74
CA TYR A 257 0.67 -4.26 1.75
C TYR A 257 -0.21 -5.44 2.21
N ALA A 258 -0.42 -5.57 3.52
CA ALA A 258 -1.21 -6.64 4.13
C ALA A 258 -2.60 -6.79 3.49
N ASP A 259 -3.29 -5.68 3.18
CA ASP A 259 -4.61 -5.70 2.56
C ASP A 259 -4.58 -6.31 1.15
N TYR A 260 -3.55 -6.00 0.36
CA TYR A 260 -3.38 -6.60 -0.96
C TYR A 260 -3.06 -8.09 -0.87
N LEU A 261 -2.23 -8.50 0.10
CA LEU A 261 -1.96 -9.92 0.34
C LEU A 261 -3.22 -10.66 0.76
N ARG A 262 -4.06 -10.06 1.61
CA ARG A 262 -5.35 -10.63 2.00
C ARG A 262 -6.28 -10.82 0.80
N ILE A 263 -6.33 -9.83 -0.10
CA ILE A 263 -7.08 -9.92 -1.36
C ILE A 263 -6.53 -11.06 -2.23
N LEU A 264 -5.21 -11.16 -2.39
CA LEU A 264 -4.56 -12.17 -3.23
C LEU A 264 -4.60 -13.58 -2.62
N LYS A 265 -4.59 -13.70 -1.29
CA LYS A 265 -4.74 -14.98 -0.59
C LYS A 265 -6.15 -15.58 -0.82
N GLY A 266 -7.17 -14.73 -0.96
CA GLY A 266 -8.55 -15.16 -1.15
C GLY A 266 -9.04 -16.03 -0.01
N GLN A 267 -9.71 -17.16 -0.36
CA GLN A 267 -10.25 -18.15 0.61
C GLN A 267 -9.29 -19.32 0.86
N THR A 268 -8.07 -19.26 0.33
CA THR A 268 -7.10 -20.36 0.47
C THR A 268 -6.29 -20.19 1.74
N ASP A 269 -6.16 -21.24 2.57
CA ASP A 269 -5.32 -21.25 3.76
C ASP A 269 -3.81 -21.33 3.46
N LYS A 270 -3.42 -21.45 2.17
CA LYS A 270 -2.03 -21.51 1.77
C LYS A 270 -1.36 -20.14 1.88
N GLU A 271 -0.17 -20.11 2.42
CA GLU A 271 0.66 -18.93 2.40
C GLU A 271 0.99 -18.52 0.96
N LEU A 272 0.92 -17.21 0.69
CA LEU A 272 1.28 -16.66 -0.60
C LEU A 272 2.81 -16.69 -0.76
N PRO A 273 3.37 -17.33 -1.80
CA PRO A 273 4.84 -17.36 -1.98
C PRO A 273 5.34 -16.00 -2.51
N VAL A 274 5.44 -15.05 -1.59
CA VAL A 274 5.72 -13.62 -1.87
C VAL A 274 7.03 -13.46 -2.62
N LEU A 275 8.07 -14.19 -2.25
CA LEU A 275 9.41 -14.09 -2.87
C LEU A 275 9.45 -14.61 -4.30
N THR A 276 8.64 -15.62 -4.62
CA THR A 276 8.56 -16.19 -5.97
C THR A 276 7.75 -15.32 -6.92
N TYR A 277 6.77 -14.57 -6.39
CA TYR A 277 5.82 -13.81 -7.20
C TYR A 277 5.81 -12.32 -6.88
N ASP A 278 6.88 -11.80 -6.30
CA ASP A 278 7.04 -10.41 -5.91
C ASP A 278 6.71 -9.43 -7.05
N MET A 279 7.28 -9.66 -8.23
CA MET A 279 7.03 -8.85 -9.43
C MET A 279 5.54 -8.83 -9.81
N LEU A 280 4.86 -9.99 -9.73
CA LEU A 280 3.42 -10.09 -10.04
C LEU A 280 2.56 -9.42 -8.97
N ILE A 281 2.96 -9.52 -7.71
CA ILE A 281 2.33 -8.82 -6.59
C ILE A 281 2.49 -7.32 -6.77
N GLY A 282 3.70 -6.86 -7.09
CA GLY A 282 3.98 -5.46 -7.39
C GLY A 282 3.15 -4.92 -8.55
N ALA A 283 3.00 -5.69 -9.63
CA ALA A 283 2.16 -5.34 -10.75
C ALA A 283 0.68 -5.24 -10.36
N PHE A 284 0.18 -6.17 -9.56
CA PHE A 284 -1.20 -6.13 -9.06
C PHE A 284 -1.46 -4.89 -8.21
N ILE A 285 -0.55 -4.56 -7.29
CA ILE A 285 -0.65 -3.36 -6.46
C ILE A 285 -0.59 -2.11 -7.35
N PHE A 286 0.39 -2.04 -8.26
CA PHE A 286 0.56 -0.91 -9.17
C PHE A 286 -0.70 -0.66 -10.02
N THR A 287 -1.23 -1.67 -10.68
CA THR A 287 -2.42 -1.55 -11.53
C THR A 287 -3.71 -1.30 -10.73
N SER A 288 -3.74 -1.69 -9.47
CA SER A 288 -4.87 -1.42 -8.56
C SER A 288 -4.90 0.02 -8.08
N GLU A 289 -3.73 0.63 -7.84
CA GLU A 289 -3.60 2.01 -7.36
C GLU A 289 -3.59 3.02 -8.52
N ASP A 290 -2.87 2.72 -9.62
CA ASP A 290 -2.80 3.59 -10.80
C ASP A 290 -3.72 3.10 -11.94
N LYS A 291 -5.01 3.35 -11.78
CA LYS A 291 -6.05 2.94 -12.74
C LYS A 291 -5.96 3.66 -14.09
N ASN A 292 -5.28 4.79 -14.14
CA ASN A 292 -5.12 5.59 -15.36
C ASN A 292 -3.88 5.17 -16.17
N PHE A 293 -3.03 4.33 -15.60
CA PHE A 293 -1.87 3.82 -16.31
C PHE A 293 -2.29 2.95 -17.50
N CYS A 294 -1.92 3.37 -18.70
CA CYS A 294 -2.18 2.61 -19.92
C CYS A 294 -1.16 2.97 -21.00
N MET A 295 -0.43 1.97 -21.50
CA MET A 295 0.53 2.10 -22.58
C MET A 295 0.09 1.40 -23.89
N VAL A 296 -1.16 0.94 -23.99
CA VAL A 296 -1.64 0.14 -25.13
C VAL A 296 -2.73 0.83 -25.94
N LYS A 297 -3.24 1.99 -25.50
CA LYS A 297 -4.31 2.71 -26.22
C LYS A 297 -3.78 3.44 -27.45
N SER A 298 -4.45 3.19 -28.59
CA SER A 298 -4.20 3.86 -29.86
C SER A 298 -4.44 5.38 -29.81
N GLU A 299 -3.81 6.07 -30.76
CA GLU A 299 -4.02 7.48 -31.08
C GLU A 299 -5.50 7.84 -31.17
N GLY A 300 -5.93 8.78 -30.37
CA GLY A 300 -7.32 9.29 -30.35
C GLY A 300 -7.96 9.38 -28.97
N SER A 301 -7.39 8.77 -27.97
CA SER A 301 -7.84 8.95 -26.59
C SER A 301 -7.05 10.09 -25.96
N ALA A 302 -7.61 11.28 -26.06
CA ALA A 302 -7.07 12.49 -25.43
C ALA A 302 -6.76 12.23 -23.96
N SER A 303 -5.55 12.67 -23.59
CA SER A 303 -5.20 13.00 -22.22
C SER A 303 -5.19 11.84 -21.22
N ASN A 304 -4.08 11.11 -21.17
CA ASN A 304 -3.62 10.54 -19.91
C ASN A 304 -3.23 11.71 -18.99
N LYS A 305 -4.22 12.40 -18.43
CA LYS A 305 -3.95 13.38 -17.37
C LYS A 305 -3.47 12.59 -16.17
N PRO A 306 -2.20 12.71 -15.76
CA PRO A 306 -1.78 12.19 -14.50
C PRO A 306 -2.61 12.92 -13.43
N ASN A 307 -3.26 12.18 -12.57
CA ASN A 307 -3.86 12.76 -11.39
C ASN A 307 -2.71 13.29 -10.52
N LEU A 308 -2.42 14.58 -10.61
CA LEU A 308 -1.59 15.34 -9.67
C LEU A 308 -2.32 15.45 -8.32
N LYS A 309 -2.75 14.33 -7.78
CA LYS A 309 -3.12 14.27 -6.38
C LYS A 309 -1.91 13.74 -5.64
N SER A 310 -1.30 14.64 -4.85
CA SER A 310 -0.37 14.27 -3.78
C SER A 310 -0.81 12.95 -3.16
N SER A 311 0.16 12.10 -2.85
CA SER A 311 -0.02 10.83 -2.16
C SER A 311 -0.64 11.05 -0.77
N SER A 312 -1.91 11.37 -0.74
CA SER A 312 -2.73 11.18 0.44
C SER A 312 -3.35 9.79 0.31
N SER A 313 -3.00 8.93 1.25
CA SER A 313 -3.51 7.59 1.51
C SER A 313 -4.90 7.36 0.94
N ILE A 314 -4.99 6.61 -0.15
CA ILE A 314 -6.27 6.10 -0.63
C ILE A 314 -6.39 4.67 -0.09
N ILE A 315 -6.94 4.56 1.11
CA ILE A 315 -7.70 3.37 1.47
C ILE A 315 -8.70 3.19 0.32
N PRO A 316 -8.76 2.01 -0.35
CA PRO A 316 -9.78 1.80 -1.36
C PRO A 316 -11.13 2.04 -0.70
N LYS A 317 -11.77 3.17 -0.98
CA LYS A 317 -13.17 3.34 -0.67
C LYS A 317 -13.86 2.21 -1.37
N ILE A 318 -14.33 1.24 -0.60
CA ILE A 318 -15.20 0.18 -1.10
C ILE A 318 -16.39 0.94 -1.68
N SER A 319 -16.38 1.12 -2.99
CA SER A 319 -17.48 1.71 -3.72
C SER A 319 -18.59 0.67 -3.72
N ILE A 320 -19.35 0.64 -2.64
CA ILE A 320 -20.57 -0.16 -2.56
C ILE A 320 -21.49 0.44 -3.60
N SER A 321 -21.77 -0.30 -4.66
CA SER A 321 -22.68 0.16 -5.70
C SER A 321 -24.03 0.47 -5.07
N LYS A 322 -24.70 1.54 -5.52
CA LYS A 322 -26.05 1.88 -5.05
C LYS A 322 -27.01 0.67 -5.14
N LYS A 323 -26.80 -0.22 -6.12
CA LYS A 323 -27.54 -1.48 -6.28
C LYS A 323 -27.28 -2.48 -5.16
N THR A 324 -26.04 -2.58 -4.67
CA THR A 324 -25.66 -3.49 -3.56
C THR A 324 -26.23 -2.99 -2.24
N VAL A 325 -26.22 -1.68 -2.01
CA VAL A 325 -26.85 -1.06 -0.83
C VAL A 325 -28.35 -1.28 -0.85
N PHE A 326 -28.98 -1.10 -2.02
CA PHE A 326 -30.43 -1.35 -2.19
C PHE A 326 -30.80 -2.81 -1.96
N LEU A 327 -30.02 -3.76 -2.49
CA LEU A 327 -30.23 -5.21 -2.26
C LEU A 327 -30.05 -5.58 -0.78
N PHE A 328 -29.07 -5.00 -0.11
CA PHE A 328 -28.86 -5.22 1.32
C PHE A 328 -30.00 -4.67 2.16
N LEU A 329 -30.49 -3.46 1.84
CA LEU A 329 -31.62 -2.84 2.50
C LEU A 329 -32.92 -3.64 2.26
N ALA A 330 -33.15 -4.10 1.03
CA ALA A 330 -34.30 -4.93 0.69
C ALA A 330 -34.27 -6.30 1.42
N SER A 331 -33.09 -6.93 1.51
CA SER A 331 -32.89 -8.18 2.27
C SER A 331 -33.13 -7.95 3.77
N PHE A 332 -32.65 -6.86 4.32
CA PHE A 332 -32.83 -6.51 5.73
C PHE A 332 -34.31 -6.28 6.08
N ILE A 333 -35.04 -5.54 5.22
CA ILE A 333 -36.49 -5.31 5.37
C ILE A 333 -37.24 -6.64 5.29
N LEU A 334 -36.88 -7.52 4.32
CA LEU A 334 -37.51 -8.84 4.19
C LEU A 334 -37.30 -9.69 5.46
N THR A 335 -36.10 -9.66 6.02
CA THR A 335 -35.78 -10.38 7.26
C THR A 335 -36.62 -9.86 8.44
N ILE A 336 -36.80 -8.54 8.56
CA ILE A 336 -37.66 -7.95 9.60
C ILE A 336 -39.11 -8.38 9.40
N ILE A 337 -39.62 -8.40 8.17
CA ILE A 337 -41.00 -8.85 7.86
C ILE A 337 -41.16 -10.33 8.24
N VAL A 338 -40.20 -11.18 7.93
CA VAL A 338 -40.27 -12.62 8.29
C VAL A 338 -40.24 -12.82 9.81
N ILE A 339 -39.38 -12.09 10.52
CA ILE A 339 -39.32 -12.13 11.99
C ILE A 339 -40.62 -11.61 12.63
N ALA A 340 -41.17 -10.51 12.11
CA ALA A 340 -42.45 -9.97 12.56
C ALA A 340 -43.59 -10.96 12.28
N ALA A 341 -43.66 -11.57 11.11
CA ALA A 341 -44.65 -12.58 10.77
C ALA A 341 -44.52 -13.81 11.68
N ALA A 342 -43.32 -14.30 11.92
CA ALA A 342 -43.07 -15.42 12.84
C ALA A 342 -43.48 -15.08 14.30
N TYR A 343 -43.22 -13.88 14.74
CA TYR A 343 -43.64 -13.37 16.06
C TYR A 343 -45.17 -13.29 16.16
N PHE A 344 -45.84 -12.78 15.11
CA PHE A 344 -47.32 -12.74 15.01
C PHE A 344 -47.97 -14.12 15.02
N LEU A 345 -47.41 -15.05 14.27
CA LEU A 345 -47.93 -16.44 14.21
C LEU A 345 -47.75 -17.17 15.56
N ARG A 346 -46.75 -16.81 16.34
CA ARG A 346 -46.45 -17.45 17.63
C ARG A 346 -47.20 -16.82 18.80
N SER A 347 -47.58 -15.53 18.71
CA SER A 347 -48.14 -14.78 19.83
C SER A 347 -49.65 -14.83 19.95
N GLY A 348 -50.38 -15.41 19.00
CA GLY A 348 -51.86 -15.71 19.09
C GLY A 348 -52.75 -14.54 19.58
N SER A 349 -52.28 -13.30 19.45
CA SER A 349 -52.96 -12.13 20.04
C SER A 349 -53.70 -11.31 18.96
N SER A 350 -54.98 -11.19 19.12
CA SER A 350 -55.84 -10.31 18.35
C SER A 350 -55.43 -8.83 18.48
N PHE A 351 -55.21 -8.20 17.35
CA PHE A 351 -54.79 -6.80 17.27
C PHE A 351 -55.98 -5.89 17.55
N SER A 352 -55.98 -5.19 18.69
CA SER A 352 -56.82 -4.02 18.92
C SER A 352 -55.99 -2.77 18.68
N VAL A 353 -56.22 -2.08 17.59
CA VAL A 353 -55.61 -0.77 17.28
C VAL A 353 -56.25 0.28 18.15
N LYS A 354 -55.61 0.68 19.26
CA LYS A 354 -55.93 1.91 19.94
C LYS A 354 -55.23 3.06 19.23
N MET A 355 -56.01 3.91 18.56
CA MET A 355 -55.50 5.18 18.06
C MET A 355 -55.14 6.10 19.26
N PRO A 356 -54.02 6.80 19.20
CA PRO A 356 -53.65 7.76 20.22
C PRO A 356 -54.60 8.98 20.13
N ALA A 357 -55.26 9.31 21.22
CA ALA A 357 -56.06 10.53 21.38
C ALA A 357 -55.09 11.72 21.45
N ILE A 358 -55.36 12.73 20.64
CA ILE A 358 -54.65 14.01 20.66
C ILE A 358 -55.06 14.77 21.93
N PRO A 359 -54.15 15.19 22.81
CA PRO A 359 -54.52 16.01 23.98
C PRO A 359 -54.81 17.42 23.55
N ILE A 360 -56.03 17.90 23.85
CA ILE A 360 -56.43 19.31 23.80
C ILE A 360 -55.97 19.99 25.11
N PRO A 361 -55.29 21.16 25.06
CA PRO A 361 -54.82 21.82 26.25
C PRO A 361 -55.98 22.60 26.93
N GLY A 362 -56.10 22.40 28.23
CA GLY A 362 -56.84 23.26 29.09
C GLY A 362 -57.93 22.59 29.95
N LEU A 363 -57.54 22.12 31.11
CA LEU A 363 -58.33 22.19 32.33
C LEU A 363 -57.49 21.72 33.54
N THR A 364 -57.28 22.68 34.42
CA THR A 364 -56.59 22.57 35.72
C THR A 364 -57.44 21.79 36.74
N ASN A 365 -56.76 21.00 37.61
CA ASN A 365 -56.84 21.05 39.06
C ASN A 365 -56.39 19.79 39.78
N PRO A 366 -56.20 19.80 41.13
CA PRO A 366 -55.03 20.36 41.80
C PRO A 366 -54.31 19.33 42.68
N THR A 367 -53.04 19.63 42.91
CA THR A 367 -52.21 19.45 44.10
C THR A 367 -52.61 18.44 45.20
N SER A 368 -51.73 17.47 45.40
CA SER A 368 -51.44 16.96 46.75
C SER A 368 -49.93 16.95 46.95
N THR A 369 -49.46 17.72 47.92
CA THR A 369 -48.10 17.91 48.38
C THR A 369 -47.65 16.71 49.19
N PRO A 370 -46.53 16.07 48.91
CA PRO A 370 -45.86 15.19 49.85
C PRO A 370 -44.86 15.96 50.70
N ILE A 371 -44.83 15.59 51.97
CA ILE A 371 -43.99 16.06 53.05
C ILE A 371 -42.51 15.77 52.79
N PRO A 372 -41.57 16.70 53.11
CA PRO A 372 -40.14 16.48 52.89
C PRO A 372 -39.56 15.50 53.92
N PRO A 373 -38.68 14.58 53.50
CA PRO A 373 -37.90 13.77 54.45
C PRO A 373 -36.75 14.57 55.07
N SER A 374 -36.50 14.26 56.34
CA SER A 374 -35.48 14.78 57.22
C SER A 374 -34.04 14.69 56.66
N PRO A 375 -33.15 15.64 56.96
CA PRO A 375 -31.82 15.66 56.42
C PRO A 375 -30.94 14.57 56.99
N THR A 376 -30.43 13.71 56.13
CA THR A 376 -29.34 12.79 56.41
C THR A 376 -28.01 13.53 56.24
N LEU A 377 -27.16 13.44 57.28
CA LEU A 377 -25.81 14.02 57.31
C LEU A 377 -24.98 13.60 56.10
N ALA A 378 -24.46 14.58 55.35
CA ALA A 378 -23.56 14.37 54.24
C ALA A 378 -22.20 13.81 54.70
N PRO A 379 -21.60 12.84 53.95
CA PRO A 379 -20.23 12.48 54.17
C PRO A 379 -19.27 13.60 53.78
N PRO A 380 -18.05 13.62 54.35
CA PRO A 380 -17.10 14.73 54.16
C PRO A 380 -16.78 14.96 52.69
N THR A 381 -16.86 16.20 52.23
CA THR A 381 -16.48 16.65 50.93
C THR A 381 -15.01 16.38 50.70
N ALA A 382 -14.70 15.51 49.71
CA ALA A 382 -13.34 15.35 49.22
C ALA A 382 -12.88 16.68 48.59
N THR A 383 -11.72 17.13 48.97
CA THR A 383 -11.05 18.28 48.40
C THR A 383 -10.92 18.07 46.88
N PRO A 384 -11.27 19.03 46.01
CA PRO A 384 -11.13 18.83 44.56
C PRO A 384 -9.65 18.65 44.21
N THR A 385 -9.28 17.46 43.77
CA THR A 385 -8.03 17.23 43.08
C THR A 385 -8.06 18.04 41.79
N PRO A 386 -7.02 18.82 41.45
CA PRO A 386 -6.99 19.58 40.20
C PRO A 386 -7.16 18.60 39.04
N SER A 387 -8.26 18.71 38.33
CA SER A 387 -8.53 17.90 37.15
C SER A 387 -7.95 18.58 35.93
N ILE A 388 -6.98 17.94 35.25
CA ILE A 388 -6.50 18.38 33.96
C ILE A 388 -7.62 18.13 32.94
N ASN A 389 -7.94 19.16 32.16
CA ASN A 389 -8.87 19.01 31.07
C ASN A 389 -8.14 18.42 29.87
N ARG A 390 -8.61 17.29 29.33
CA ARG A 390 -7.98 16.59 28.19
C ARG A 390 -7.93 17.43 26.92
N SER A 391 -8.90 18.33 26.72
CA SER A 391 -8.92 19.24 25.57
C SER A 391 -7.75 20.22 25.54
N ASP A 392 -7.13 20.50 26.68
CA ASP A 392 -6.08 21.50 26.81
C ASP A 392 -4.67 20.87 26.64
N VAL A 393 -4.59 19.54 26.46
CA VAL A 393 -3.33 18.78 26.34
C VAL A 393 -2.99 18.57 24.86
N ARG A 394 -1.81 19.05 24.43
CA ARG A 394 -1.27 18.84 23.10
C ARG A 394 -0.56 17.51 23.02
N VAL A 395 -1.13 16.56 22.29
CA VAL A 395 -0.64 15.19 22.14
C VAL A 395 0.01 15.01 20.76
N LYS A 396 1.30 14.64 20.74
CA LYS A 396 1.98 14.21 19.51
C LYS A 396 2.03 12.68 19.47
N ILE A 397 1.46 12.09 18.43
CA ILE A 397 1.38 10.64 18.25
C ILE A 397 2.34 10.22 17.16
N LEU A 398 3.30 9.38 17.51
CA LEU A 398 4.31 8.87 16.60
C LEU A 398 4.06 7.39 16.30
N ASN A 399 4.02 7.05 15.02
CA ASN A 399 3.90 5.67 14.56
C ASN A 399 5.25 4.95 14.68
N GLY A 400 5.44 4.16 15.72
CA GLY A 400 6.68 3.42 15.99
C GLY A 400 6.74 2.03 15.36
N ILE A 401 5.67 1.59 14.67
CA ILE A 401 5.62 0.27 14.02
C ILE A 401 5.50 0.35 12.50
N GLY A 402 5.45 1.56 11.94
CA GLY A 402 5.39 1.79 10.50
C GLY A 402 4.09 1.34 9.81
N ILE A 403 3.06 0.94 10.55
CA ILE A 403 1.76 0.60 9.98
C ILE A 403 1.07 1.90 9.55
N VAL A 404 0.77 1.99 8.25
CA VAL A 404 0.10 3.17 7.69
C VAL A 404 -1.26 3.39 8.36
N GLY A 405 -1.47 4.61 8.88
CA GLY A 405 -2.72 4.97 9.54
C GLY A 405 -2.75 4.69 11.04
N LYS A 406 -1.77 3.96 11.63
CA LYS A 406 -1.80 3.59 13.05
C LYS A 406 -1.83 4.80 13.98
N ALA A 407 -1.03 5.83 13.73
CA ALA A 407 -1.11 7.09 14.49
C ALA A 407 -2.48 7.78 14.34
N GLY A 408 -3.11 7.65 13.16
CA GLY A 408 -4.46 8.15 12.91
C GLY A 408 -5.54 7.38 13.68
N GLU A 409 -5.43 6.04 13.78
CA GLU A 409 -6.33 5.21 14.60
C GLU A 409 -6.24 5.60 16.07
N VAL A 410 -5.01 5.72 16.59
CA VAL A 410 -4.75 6.15 17.97
C VAL A 410 -5.27 7.54 18.23
N LYS A 411 -5.12 8.47 17.27
CA LYS A 411 -5.74 9.81 17.35
C LYS A 411 -7.26 9.72 17.51
N VAL A 412 -7.95 8.95 16.67
CA VAL A 412 -9.41 8.77 16.77
C VAL A 412 -9.81 8.18 18.11
N TYR A 413 -9.04 7.21 18.61
CA TYR A 413 -9.25 6.65 19.93
C TYR A 413 -9.12 7.70 21.04
N LEU A 414 -8.05 8.50 21.04
CA LEU A 414 -7.84 9.56 22.03
C LEU A 414 -8.86 10.71 21.91
N GLN A 415 -9.34 11.00 20.69
CA GLN A 415 -10.47 11.93 20.51
C GLN A 415 -11.73 11.44 21.23
N SER A 416 -11.99 10.13 21.22
CA SER A 416 -13.12 9.55 21.96
C SER A 416 -12.97 9.68 23.48
N LYS A 417 -11.73 9.93 23.98
CA LYS A 417 -11.43 10.18 25.41
C LYS A 417 -11.50 11.67 25.77
N GLY A 418 -11.66 12.57 24.80
CA GLY A 418 -11.82 14.00 25.01
C GLY A 418 -10.56 14.84 24.77
N TYR A 419 -9.52 14.30 24.12
CA TYR A 419 -8.38 15.08 23.63
C TYR A 419 -8.76 15.77 22.32
N GLU A 420 -8.29 17.00 22.09
CA GLU A 420 -8.66 17.77 20.90
C GLU A 420 -7.45 18.22 20.07
N ASP A 421 -6.31 18.55 20.69
CA ASP A 421 -5.12 19.04 20.02
C ASP A 421 -4.13 17.92 19.74
N PHE A 422 -3.94 17.61 18.44
CA PHE A 422 -3.13 16.49 18.00
C PHE A 422 -2.16 16.84 16.89
N GLN A 423 -0.94 16.32 17.02
CA GLN A 423 0.00 16.19 15.92
C GLN A 423 0.28 14.70 15.67
N THR A 424 0.28 14.25 14.42
CA THR A 424 0.58 12.86 14.06
C THR A 424 1.75 12.81 13.10
N ASP A 425 2.73 11.93 13.38
CA ASP A 425 3.93 11.75 12.55
C ASP A 425 4.43 10.30 12.67
N ASN A 426 5.54 9.99 12.01
CA ASN A 426 6.25 8.73 12.16
C ASN A 426 7.34 8.88 13.22
N ALA A 427 7.62 7.80 13.95
CA ALA A 427 8.78 7.73 14.82
C ALA A 427 10.08 7.67 14.00
N ASP A 428 11.21 7.88 14.63
CA ASP A 428 12.56 7.83 14.01
C ASP A 428 12.94 6.43 13.51
N ASN A 429 12.33 5.38 14.06
CA ASN A 429 12.39 4.00 13.54
C ASN A 429 11.02 3.31 13.67
N TYR A 430 10.89 2.05 13.19
CA TYR A 430 9.64 1.31 13.17
C TYR A 430 9.73 -0.06 13.87
N ASP A 431 10.64 -0.20 14.81
CA ASP A 431 10.90 -1.42 15.57
C ASP A 431 10.56 -1.30 17.06
N TYR A 432 9.64 -0.38 17.37
CA TYR A 432 9.13 -0.26 18.74
C TYR A 432 8.22 -1.43 19.10
N GLU A 433 8.73 -2.36 19.91
CA GLU A 433 7.96 -3.49 20.43
C GLU A 433 6.97 -3.07 21.52
N THR A 434 7.29 -1.98 22.23
CA THR A 434 6.52 -1.49 23.39
C THR A 434 6.15 -0.03 23.17
N THR A 435 4.91 0.32 23.52
CA THR A 435 4.41 1.71 23.49
C THR A 435 5.14 2.57 24.53
N ILE A 436 5.54 3.77 24.14
CA ILE A 436 6.32 4.71 24.98
C ILE A 436 5.56 6.01 25.15
N ILE A 437 5.48 6.52 26.37
CA ILE A 437 5.00 7.86 26.68
C ILE A 437 6.20 8.72 27.05
N GLN A 438 6.39 9.83 26.33
CA GLN A 438 7.40 10.83 26.66
C GLN A 438 6.70 12.08 27.20
N SER A 439 7.08 12.53 28.41
CA SER A 439 6.52 13.71 29.08
C SER A 439 7.62 14.63 29.59
N LYS A 440 7.32 15.94 29.69
CA LYS A 440 8.25 16.91 30.26
C LYS A 440 8.45 16.67 31.75
N LYS A 441 9.57 17.15 32.26
CA LYS A 441 9.88 17.01 33.68
C LYS A 441 8.87 17.76 34.54
N GLY A 442 8.16 17.06 35.38
CA GLY A 442 7.12 17.64 36.29
C GLY A 442 5.68 17.46 35.82
N ASP A 443 5.45 16.97 34.59
CA ASP A 443 4.10 16.77 34.04
C ASP A 443 3.55 15.37 34.33
N ASP A 444 3.83 14.83 35.53
CA ASP A 444 3.39 13.50 35.95
C ASP A 444 1.87 13.33 35.89
N MET A 445 1.11 14.39 36.04
CA MET A 445 -0.35 14.33 35.99
C MET A 445 -0.84 14.05 34.56
N ILE A 446 -0.28 14.71 33.54
CA ILE A 446 -0.63 14.49 32.12
C ILE A 446 -0.18 13.09 31.71
N LYS A 447 1.02 12.67 32.10
CA LYS A 447 1.56 11.34 31.87
C LYS A 447 0.63 10.24 32.40
N ASN A 448 0.24 10.33 33.68
CA ASN A 448 -0.61 9.35 34.34
C ASN A 448 -2.03 9.33 33.74
N LEU A 449 -2.54 10.50 33.31
CA LEU A 449 -3.83 10.61 32.64
C LEU A 449 -3.83 9.87 31.31
N LEU A 450 -2.79 10.10 30.47
CA LEU A 450 -2.68 9.43 29.19
C LEU A 450 -2.45 7.93 29.34
N GLU A 451 -1.59 7.51 30.29
CA GLU A 451 -1.40 6.07 30.62
C GLU A 451 -2.73 5.39 30.95
N LEU A 452 -3.53 5.99 31.83
CA LEU A 452 -4.85 5.46 32.22
C LEU A 452 -5.79 5.35 30.99
N ASP A 453 -5.79 6.36 30.13
CA ASP A 453 -6.67 6.41 28.96
C ASP A 453 -6.31 5.34 27.91
N ILE A 454 -5.02 4.99 27.74
CA ILE A 454 -4.58 3.98 26.78
C ILE A 454 -4.41 2.58 27.35
N GLN A 455 -4.50 2.40 28.67
CA GLN A 455 -4.23 1.12 29.35
C GLN A 455 -5.01 -0.07 28.77
N SER A 456 -6.24 0.16 28.30
CA SER A 456 -7.08 -0.88 27.71
C SER A 456 -6.67 -1.26 26.27
N GLN A 457 -5.81 -0.46 25.63
CA GLN A 457 -5.35 -0.64 24.27
C GLN A 457 -3.93 -1.19 24.18
N VAL A 458 -3.18 -1.21 25.28
CA VAL A 458 -1.79 -1.66 25.31
C VAL A 458 -1.72 -3.02 26.02
N GLU A 459 -1.03 -4.00 25.40
CA GLU A 459 -0.90 -5.36 25.97
C GLU A 459 0.18 -5.43 27.06
N ASN A 460 1.24 -4.64 26.89
CA ASN A 460 2.36 -4.61 27.82
C ASN A 460 2.31 -3.35 28.70
N LYS A 461 3.19 -3.30 29.70
CA LYS A 461 3.36 -2.09 30.49
C LYS A 461 4.04 -1.00 29.65
N VAL A 462 3.41 0.17 29.57
CA VAL A 462 3.93 1.34 28.85
C VAL A 462 5.29 1.76 29.42
N LYS A 463 6.25 2.09 28.58
CA LYS A 463 7.54 2.67 28.97
C LYS A 463 7.42 4.20 29.05
N PHE A 464 8.18 4.78 29.99
CA PHE A 464 8.23 6.22 30.17
C PHE A 464 9.61 6.77 29.85
N GLU A 465 9.65 7.88 29.14
CA GLU A 465 10.87 8.59 28.79
C GLU A 465 10.69 10.10 29.01
N LEU A 466 11.80 10.81 29.11
CA LEU A 466 11.78 12.26 29.23
C LEU A 466 11.64 12.92 27.85
N LEU A 467 10.70 13.85 27.75
CA LEU A 467 10.52 14.71 26.58
C LEU A 467 11.41 15.96 26.73
N PRO A 468 12.16 16.37 25.71
CA PRO A 468 12.89 17.63 25.73
C PRO A 468 11.99 18.83 25.97
N ASP A 469 12.47 19.82 26.73
CA ASP A 469 11.67 21.00 27.11
C ASP A 469 11.33 21.92 25.93
N ASP A 470 12.10 21.84 24.85
CA ASP A 470 11.90 22.60 23.59
C ASP A 470 10.87 21.94 22.62
N GLU A 471 10.38 20.74 22.92
CA GLU A 471 9.32 20.12 22.12
C GLU A 471 7.99 20.89 22.31
N ALA A 472 7.32 21.15 21.17
CA ALA A 472 6.09 21.94 21.17
C ALA A 472 4.88 21.19 21.79
N ALA A 473 4.89 19.88 21.77
CA ALA A 473 3.87 19.04 22.40
C ALA A 473 4.05 18.98 23.92
N ASP A 474 2.96 18.81 24.63
CA ASP A 474 2.98 18.60 26.08
C ASP A 474 3.31 17.13 26.43
N ILE A 475 2.93 16.22 25.54
CA ILE A 475 3.18 14.78 25.68
C ILE A 475 3.33 14.13 24.29
N VAL A 476 4.25 13.17 24.19
CA VAL A 476 4.46 12.37 22.97
C VAL A 476 4.12 10.92 23.25
N LEU A 477 3.33 10.30 22.39
CA LEU A 477 2.99 8.89 22.43
C LEU A 477 3.62 8.19 21.23
N ILE A 478 4.63 7.34 21.46
CA ILE A 478 5.20 6.47 20.42
C ILE A 478 4.46 5.14 20.48
N VAL A 479 3.75 4.83 19.42
CA VAL A 479 2.91 3.63 19.33
C VAL A 479 3.77 2.43 19.00
N GLY A 480 3.84 1.45 19.90
CA GLY A 480 4.55 0.18 19.72
C GLY A 480 3.68 -0.92 19.14
N ALA A 481 4.30 -2.09 18.91
CA ALA A 481 3.60 -3.28 18.37
C ALA A 481 2.58 -3.87 19.36
N ASP A 482 2.68 -3.50 20.64
CA ASP A 482 1.77 -3.90 21.72
C ASP A 482 0.49 -3.04 21.81
N PHE A 483 0.33 -2.04 20.94
CA PHE A 483 -0.88 -1.23 20.89
C PHE A 483 -1.92 -1.87 19.93
N LYS A 484 -3.09 -2.23 20.46
CA LYS A 484 -4.19 -2.92 19.75
C LYS A 484 -4.82 -2.10 18.65
#